data_589066dec3e8d559899609a538ee30dc
#
_entry.id   589066dec3e8d559899609a538ee30dc
#
_cell.length_a   1.000
_cell.length_b   1.000
_cell.length_c   1.000
_cell.angle_alpha   90.00
_cell.angle_beta   90.00
_cell.angle_gamma   90.00
#
_symmetry.space_group_name_H-M   'P 1'
#
loop_
_entity.id
_entity.type
_entity.pdbx_description
1 polymer ?
#
loop_
_entity_poly.entity_id
_entity_poly.type
_entity_poly.pdbx_seq_one_letter_code
_entity_poly.pdbx_strand_id
1 'polypeptide(L)'
;MQLFKKIINLSKDNINELSHASIITYFGNDINKINGGFFVLCRSLLNGTFLIVWGLVFSLNLDLNLSIAIFINIPVVIIGSLFAIKFLFPSFRKENWILDKLNEKAKQDINGIELIKTYNLENYRYKLYNEENENLLKLNLKVTKTSSIAWPVIHTFVAFGNILVFLIFGFLAKNYTNANIQEKVGNLYQFLAYLGLISSGIFQVCFESNKLFRARFSAKRIYEVLQMESIIPEVTNDNKPTEWNIEFKNVSYRYKNNETQNALQNVSFKIPNSSSVGIIGTTGSGKSTIVNLLTKEILPTQGEILINNLNLNEIDSAHLRQNISAIWQKNMLLSGSIKENLVFTHENANDAEIDEVINIAQANFIKDYPDKYEQIIGQHGINLSGGQKQRISIAQGLIKKPNVLILDDSTSALDNKTDKNLQDQIKSKLKDTTLIIISQRIRTIQNLDQIIVLDQGQIVGNGSHQELLANNTYYQKLFESQKEK
;
A
#
# COMPACT_ATOMS: atom_id res chain seq x y z
N MET A 1 -1.72 -9.61 11.18
CA MET A 1 -2.28 -8.65 12.14
C MET A 1 -1.29 -7.53 12.49
N GLN A 2 -0.08 -7.82 12.99
CA GLN A 2 0.91 -6.81 13.38
C GLN A 2 1.31 -5.85 12.25
N LEU A 3 1.58 -6.36 11.04
CA LEU A 3 1.94 -5.54 9.87
C LEU A 3 0.83 -4.54 9.51
N PHE A 4 -0.43 -4.97 9.53
CA PHE A 4 -1.58 -4.10 9.25
C PHE A 4 -1.70 -2.98 10.29
N LYS A 5 -1.62 -3.34 11.58
CA LYS A 5 -1.64 -2.35 12.68
C LYS A 5 -0.48 -1.35 12.55
N LYS A 6 0.71 -1.85 12.17
CA LYS A 6 1.88 -0.98 11.97
C LYS A 6 1.66 0.02 10.84
N ILE A 7 1.20 -0.44 9.66
CA ILE A 7 1.01 0.43 8.49
C ILE A 7 -0.06 1.49 8.73
N ILE A 8 -1.17 1.15 9.41
CA ILE A 8 -2.22 2.13 9.71
C ILE A 8 -1.71 3.24 10.65
N ASN A 9 -0.77 2.93 11.53
CA ASN A 9 -0.21 3.88 12.49
C ASN A 9 1.00 4.66 11.95
N LEU A 10 1.41 4.42 10.70
CA LEU A 10 2.46 5.20 10.07
C LEU A 10 1.91 6.55 9.58
N SER A 11 2.77 7.57 9.57
CA SER A 11 2.44 8.88 9.02
C SER A 11 2.23 8.80 7.49
N LYS A 12 1.56 9.81 6.94
CA LYS A 12 1.34 9.95 5.50
C LYS A 12 2.65 9.96 4.70
N ASP A 13 3.68 10.60 5.23
CA ASP A 13 4.99 10.63 4.60
C ASP A 13 5.65 9.25 4.54
N ASN A 14 5.56 8.45 5.61
CA ASN A 14 6.01 7.06 5.61
C ASN A 14 5.26 6.23 4.56
N ILE A 15 3.93 6.40 4.46
CA ILE A 15 3.10 5.68 3.48
C ILE A 15 3.47 6.08 2.05
N ASN A 16 3.76 7.35 1.81
CA ASN A 16 4.22 7.85 0.50
C ASN A 16 5.60 7.28 0.13
N GLU A 17 6.53 7.17 1.09
CA GLU A 17 7.84 6.51 0.89
C GLU A 17 7.69 5.03 0.52
N LEU A 18 6.77 4.31 1.16
CA LEU A 18 6.49 2.90 0.89
C LEU A 18 5.80 2.64 -0.45
N SER A 19 5.11 3.60 -1.02
CA SER A 19 4.15 3.52 -2.13
C SER A 19 2.97 2.56 -1.90
N HIS A 20 1.80 2.91 -2.40
CA HIS A 20 0.60 2.06 -2.27
C HIS A 20 0.77 0.68 -2.93
N ALA A 21 1.47 0.62 -4.07
CA ALA A 21 1.73 -0.64 -4.77
C ALA A 21 2.59 -1.61 -3.93
N SER A 22 3.59 -1.09 -3.23
CA SER A 22 4.44 -1.88 -2.33
C SER A 22 3.66 -2.43 -1.14
N ILE A 23 2.77 -1.62 -0.55
CA ILE A 23 1.94 -2.04 0.58
C ILE A 23 1.05 -3.22 0.19
N ILE A 24 0.38 -3.16 -0.97
CA ILE A 24 -0.42 -4.28 -1.50
C ILE A 24 0.45 -5.53 -1.70
N THR A 25 1.68 -5.35 -2.20
CA THR A 25 2.62 -6.45 -2.41
C THR A 25 3.03 -7.12 -1.11
N TYR A 26 3.20 -6.37 -0.02
CA TYR A 26 3.53 -6.92 1.30
C TYR A 26 2.43 -7.85 1.81
N PHE A 27 1.16 -7.46 1.72
CA PHE A 27 0.04 -8.29 2.20
C PHE A 27 -0.24 -9.51 1.33
N GLY A 28 -0.06 -9.41 0.02
CA GLY A 28 -0.32 -10.51 -0.90
C GLY A 28 0.92 -11.38 -1.12
N ASN A 29 1.86 -10.88 -1.87
CA ASN A 29 2.95 -11.67 -2.43
C ASN A 29 4.04 -12.00 -1.41
N ASP A 30 4.43 -11.04 -0.56
CA ASP A 30 5.55 -11.24 0.37
C ASP A 30 5.18 -12.17 1.53
N ILE A 31 3.99 -12.04 2.09
CA ILE A 31 3.49 -12.97 3.12
C ILE A 31 3.40 -14.39 2.55
N ASN A 32 2.91 -14.55 1.31
CA ASN A 32 2.85 -15.86 0.67
C ASN A 32 4.24 -16.47 0.42
N LYS A 33 5.23 -15.65 0.05
CA LYS A 33 6.62 -16.12 -0.09
C LYS A 33 7.22 -16.55 1.25
N ILE A 34 6.94 -15.84 2.34
CA ILE A 34 7.38 -16.20 3.69
C ILE A 34 6.73 -17.52 4.13
N ASN A 35 5.42 -17.66 3.96
CA ASN A 35 4.70 -18.89 4.26
C ASN A 35 5.25 -20.07 3.44
N GLY A 36 5.49 -19.85 2.14
CA GLY A 36 6.13 -20.85 1.27
C GLY A 36 7.53 -21.24 1.74
N GLY A 37 8.33 -20.27 2.18
CA GLY A 37 9.65 -20.52 2.75
C GLY A 37 9.60 -21.30 4.07
N PHE A 38 8.67 -20.96 4.95
CA PHE A 38 8.46 -21.70 6.20
C PHE A 38 8.01 -23.13 5.94
N PHE A 39 7.10 -23.35 4.98
CA PHE A 39 6.68 -24.67 4.56
C PHE A 39 7.85 -25.51 4.02
N VAL A 40 8.71 -24.90 3.20
CA VAL A 40 9.93 -25.55 2.69
C VAL A 40 10.88 -25.92 3.83
N LEU A 41 11.08 -25.05 4.79
CA LEU A 41 11.95 -25.31 5.94
C LEU A 41 11.43 -26.51 6.75
N CYS A 42 10.16 -26.51 7.12
CA CYS A 42 9.57 -27.55 7.97
C CYS A 42 9.37 -28.89 7.24
N ARG A 43 9.02 -28.86 5.96
CA ARG A 43 8.72 -30.08 5.21
C ARG A 43 9.92 -30.54 4.36
N SER A 44 10.42 -29.72 3.48
CA SER A 44 11.37 -30.16 2.47
C SER A 44 12.80 -30.26 3.00
N LEU A 45 13.27 -29.26 3.76
CA LEU A 45 14.63 -29.29 4.30
C LEU A 45 14.76 -30.31 5.43
N LEU A 46 13.83 -30.33 6.38
CA LEU A 46 13.87 -31.31 7.47
C LEU A 46 13.73 -32.73 6.93
N ASN A 47 12.73 -32.97 6.06
CA ASN A 47 12.53 -34.30 5.46
C ASN A 47 13.73 -34.72 4.58
N GLY A 48 14.23 -33.81 3.72
CA GLY A 48 15.39 -34.08 2.87
C GLY A 48 16.63 -34.40 3.68
N THR A 49 16.92 -33.66 4.74
CA THR A 49 18.02 -33.93 5.66
C THR A 49 17.83 -35.26 6.39
N PHE A 50 16.61 -35.55 6.84
CA PHE A 50 16.27 -36.82 7.47
C PHE A 50 16.53 -38.02 6.52
N LEU A 51 16.08 -37.92 5.25
CA LEU A 51 16.31 -38.97 4.25
C LEU A 51 17.79 -39.18 3.97
N ILE A 52 18.60 -38.11 3.92
CA ILE A 52 20.06 -38.24 3.72
C ILE A 52 20.71 -38.92 4.93
N VAL A 53 20.44 -38.44 6.15
CA VAL A 53 21.07 -38.93 7.37
C VAL A 53 20.72 -40.41 7.62
N TRP A 54 19.42 -40.75 7.63
CA TRP A 54 18.98 -42.12 7.88
C TRP A 54 19.30 -43.04 6.73
N GLY A 55 19.25 -42.59 5.48
CA GLY A 55 19.72 -43.34 4.34
C GLY A 55 21.20 -43.74 4.47
N LEU A 56 22.04 -42.78 4.91
CA LEU A 56 23.46 -43.05 5.20
C LEU A 56 23.65 -44.04 6.37
N VAL A 57 22.98 -43.81 7.50
CA VAL A 57 23.10 -44.68 8.67
C VAL A 57 22.70 -46.11 8.34
N PHE A 58 21.55 -46.31 7.67
CA PHE A 58 21.10 -47.67 7.33
C PHE A 58 21.96 -48.34 6.27
N SER A 59 22.46 -47.59 5.29
CA SER A 59 23.37 -48.17 4.27
C SER A 59 24.72 -48.61 4.86
N LEU A 60 25.29 -47.81 5.78
CA LEU A 60 26.56 -48.16 6.46
C LEU A 60 26.41 -49.41 7.36
N ASN A 61 25.26 -49.53 8.03
CA ASN A 61 24.99 -50.70 8.86
C ASN A 61 24.71 -51.99 8.05
N LEU A 62 24.27 -51.85 6.79
CA LEU A 62 23.91 -52.99 5.95
C LEU A 62 25.14 -53.65 5.32
N ASP A 63 26.00 -52.88 4.65
CA ASP A 63 27.23 -53.36 4.05
C ASP A 63 28.22 -52.22 3.79
N LEU A 64 29.37 -52.24 4.48
CA LEU A 64 30.40 -51.19 4.37
C LEU A 64 31.03 -51.11 2.99
N ASN A 65 31.20 -52.27 2.32
CA ASN A 65 31.83 -52.29 1.00
C ASN A 65 30.92 -51.68 -0.07
N LEU A 66 29.61 -51.95 0.00
CA LEU A 66 28.65 -51.32 -0.90
C LEU A 66 28.50 -49.83 -0.62
N SER A 67 28.75 -49.39 0.62
CA SER A 67 28.64 -47.97 1.02
C SER A 67 29.67 -47.07 0.32
N ILE A 68 30.76 -47.61 -0.21
CA ILE A 68 31.72 -46.87 -1.05
C ILE A 68 31.01 -46.21 -2.24
N ALA A 69 30.02 -46.93 -2.84
CA ALA A 69 29.24 -46.37 -3.95
C ALA A 69 28.47 -45.06 -3.56
N ILE A 70 28.00 -44.98 -2.31
CA ILE A 70 27.29 -43.78 -1.82
C ILE A 70 28.24 -42.61 -1.71
N PHE A 71 29.43 -42.82 -1.13
CA PHE A 71 30.43 -41.76 -0.97
C PHE A 71 30.90 -41.19 -2.32
N ILE A 72 30.90 -42.00 -3.38
CA ILE A 72 31.20 -41.57 -4.75
C ILE A 72 29.98 -40.88 -5.36
N ASN A 73 28.76 -41.40 -5.14
CA ASN A 73 27.54 -40.89 -5.76
C ASN A 73 27.06 -39.53 -5.18
N ILE A 74 27.20 -39.32 -3.87
CA ILE A 74 26.75 -38.05 -3.22
C ILE A 74 27.37 -36.81 -3.89
N PRO A 75 28.68 -36.66 -4.06
CA PRO A 75 29.28 -35.53 -4.77
C PRO A 75 28.77 -35.39 -6.20
N VAL A 76 28.59 -36.52 -6.91
CA VAL A 76 28.09 -36.51 -8.30
C VAL A 76 26.68 -35.95 -8.38
N VAL A 77 25.76 -36.37 -7.49
CA VAL A 77 24.38 -35.88 -7.44
C VAL A 77 24.36 -34.42 -7.02
N ILE A 78 25.18 -33.98 -6.06
CA ILE A 78 25.27 -32.56 -5.64
C ILE A 78 25.77 -31.72 -6.81
N ILE A 79 26.86 -32.10 -7.48
CA ILE A 79 27.41 -31.37 -8.62
C ILE A 79 26.38 -31.30 -9.76
N GLY A 80 25.72 -32.42 -10.09
CA GLY A 80 24.65 -32.45 -11.09
C GLY A 80 23.47 -31.53 -10.74
N SER A 81 23.05 -31.52 -9.48
CA SER A 81 21.98 -30.67 -9.00
C SER A 81 22.37 -29.18 -9.06
N LEU A 82 23.56 -28.80 -8.63
CA LEU A 82 24.07 -27.44 -8.71
C LEU A 82 24.23 -26.97 -10.16
N PHE A 83 24.69 -27.86 -11.05
CA PHE A 83 24.77 -27.57 -12.48
C PHE A 83 23.39 -27.29 -13.08
N ALA A 84 22.41 -28.15 -12.79
CA ALA A 84 21.03 -27.93 -13.24
C ALA A 84 20.44 -26.61 -12.73
N ILE A 85 20.66 -26.28 -11.47
CA ILE A 85 20.25 -25.02 -10.86
C ILE A 85 20.86 -23.84 -11.63
N LYS A 86 22.16 -23.86 -11.88
CA LYS A 86 22.88 -22.80 -12.59
C LYS A 86 22.31 -22.52 -13.99
N PHE A 87 21.87 -23.54 -14.71
CA PHE A 87 21.31 -23.40 -16.08
C PHE A 87 19.83 -23.08 -16.12
N LEU A 88 19.02 -23.64 -15.21
CA LEU A 88 17.57 -23.45 -15.20
C LEU A 88 17.11 -22.14 -14.56
N PHE A 89 17.72 -21.74 -13.43
CA PHE A 89 17.23 -20.59 -12.65
C PHE A 89 17.27 -19.25 -13.38
N PRO A 90 18.30 -18.88 -14.15
CA PRO A 90 18.31 -17.61 -14.85
C PRO A 90 17.16 -17.48 -15.85
N SER A 91 16.81 -18.59 -16.50
CA SER A 91 15.72 -18.63 -17.48
C SER A 91 14.34 -18.46 -16.83
N PHE A 92 14.08 -19.15 -15.72
CA PHE A 92 12.86 -18.97 -14.93
C PHE A 92 12.72 -17.54 -14.35
N ARG A 93 13.85 -16.94 -13.95
CA ARG A 93 13.83 -15.55 -13.44
C ARG A 93 13.43 -14.55 -14.53
N LYS A 94 13.94 -14.75 -15.74
CA LYS A 94 13.62 -13.89 -16.90
C LYS A 94 12.16 -14.07 -17.34
N GLU A 95 11.64 -15.30 -17.30
CA GLU A 95 10.25 -15.63 -17.60
C GLU A 95 9.30 -14.88 -16.68
N ASN A 96 9.52 -14.95 -15.35
CA ASN A 96 8.71 -14.23 -14.38
C ASN A 96 8.75 -12.70 -14.61
N TRP A 97 9.91 -12.14 -14.94
CA TRP A 97 10.02 -10.70 -15.22
C TRP A 97 9.20 -10.26 -16.46
N ILE A 98 9.20 -11.06 -17.54
CA ILE A 98 8.38 -10.75 -18.74
C ILE A 98 6.89 -10.93 -18.42
N LEU A 99 6.52 -11.94 -17.63
CA LEU A 99 5.15 -12.15 -17.20
C LEU A 99 4.63 -10.97 -16.35
N ASP A 100 5.45 -10.47 -15.41
CA ASP A 100 5.11 -9.29 -14.61
C ASP A 100 4.89 -8.05 -15.51
N LYS A 101 5.75 -7.85 -16.52
CA LYS A 101 5.62 -6.76 -17.50
C LYS A 101 4.35 -6.86 -18.34
N LEU A 102 3.98 -8.08 -18.76
CA LEU A 102 2.73 -8.35 -19.48
C LEU A 102 1.50 -8.04 -18.63
N ASN A 103 1.51 -8.47 -17.36
CA ASN A 103 0.45 -8.20 -16.42
C ASN A 103 0.29 -6.68 -16.15
N GLU A 104 1.40 -5.95 -16.06
CA GLU A 104 1.38 -4.49 -15.92
C GLU A 104 0.77 -3.82 -17.14
N LYS A 105 1.14 -4.23 -18.38
CA LYS A 105 0.52 -3.73 -19.61
C LYS A 105 -0.97 -4.02 -19.66
N ALA A 106 -1.38 -5.25 -19.33
CA ALA A 106 -2.81 -5.62 -19.30
C ALA A 106 -3.58 -4.75 -18.31
N LYS A 107 -3.02 -4.51 -17.12
CA LYS A 107 -3.62 -3.63 -16.11
C LYS A 107 -3.73 -2.18 -16.59
N GLN A 108 -2.72 -1.67 -17.29
CA GLN A 108 -2.77 -0.33 -17.88
C GLN A 108 -3.85 -0.25 -18.96
N ASP A 109 -4.00 -1.28 -19.81
CA ASP A 109 -5.01 -1.33 -20.86
C ASP A 109 -6.43 -1.41 -20.30
N ILE A 110 -6.65 -2.20 -19.26
CA ILE A 110 -7.95 -2.29 -18.57
C ILE A 110 -8.30 -0.97 -17.90
N ASN A 111 -7.36 -0.34 -17.20
CA ASN A 111 -7.58 0.95 -16.56
C ASN A 111 -7.80 2.09 -17.57
N GLY A 112 -7.20 1.99 -18.76
CA GLY A 112 -7.32 2.96 -19.85
C GLY A 112 -8.34 2.57 -20.91
N ILE A 113 -9.28 1.65 -20.63
CA ILE A 113 -10.19 1.10 -21.65
C ILE A 113 -11.04 2.17 -22.35
N GLU A 114 -11.48 3.18 -21.61
CA GLU A 114 -12.25 4.29 -22.18
C GLU A 114 -11.43 5.08 -23.22
N LEU A 115 -10.16 5.35 -22.91
CA LEU A 115 -9.24 6.03 -23.81
C LEU A 115 -8.99 5.18 -25.07
N ILE A 116 -8.75 3.87 -24.88
CA ILE A 116 -8.53 2.93 -25.98
C ILE A 116 -9.75 2.93 -26.93
N LYS A 117 -10.96 2.88 -26.36
CA LYS A 117 -12.23 2.90 -27.10
C LYS A 117 -12.47 4.23 -27.79
N THR A 118 -12.26 5.36 -27.09
CA THR A 118 -12.49 6.71 -27.63
C THR A 118 -11.62 6.99 -28.85
N TYR A 119 -10.36 6.53 -28.84
CA TYR A 119 -9.40 6.80 -29.91
C TYR A 119 -9.21 5.63 -30.87
N ASN A 120 -10.04 4.57 -30.79
CA ASN A 120 -9.97 3.37 -31.65
C ASN A 120 -8.56 2.75 -31.70
N LEU A 121 -7.96 2.59 -30.52
CA LEU A 121 -6.57 2.11 -30.36
C LEU A 121 -6.47 0.60 -30.15
N GLU A 122 -7.54 -0.18 -30.29
CA GLU A 122 -7.57 -1.61 -29.99
C GLU A 122 -6.51 -2.38 -30.75
N ASN A 123 -6.44 -2.17 -32.07
CA ASN A 123 -5.46 -2.86 -32.94
C ASN A 123 -4.02 -2.50 -32.59
N TYR A 124 -3.77 -1.24 -32.23
CA TYR A 124 -2.45 -0.78 -31.79
C TYR A 124 -2.03 -1.42 -30.47
N ARG A 125 -2.93 -1.41 -29.48
CA ARG A 125 -2.67 -2.01 -28.16
C ARG A 125 -2.53 -3.53 -28.25
N TYR A 126 -3.36 -4.19 -29.04
CA TYR A 126 -3.24 -5.62 -29.32
C TYR A 126 -1.88 -5.98 -29.92
N LYS A 127 -1.38 -5.21 -30.89
CA LYS A 127 -0.05 -5.43 -31.48
C LYS A 127 1.05 -5.34 -30.44
N LEU A 128 1.04 -4.29 -29.61
CA LEU A 128 2.03 -4.09 -28.54
C LEU A 128 1.99 -5.21 -27.50
N TYR A 129 0.80 -5.68 -27.13
CA TYR A 129 0.64 -6.80 -26.20
C TYR A 129 1.14 -8.11 -26.82
N ASN A 130 0.80 -8.35 -28.09
CA ASN A 130 1.19 -9.56 -28.80
C ASN A 130 2.70 -9.67 -29.00
N GLU A 131 3.41 -8.57 -29.27
CA GLU A 131 4.88 -8.55 -29.36
C GLU A 131 5.54 -9.05 -28.06
N GLU A 132 5.06 -8.58 -26.91
CA GLU A 132 5.58 -9.05 -25.59
C GLU A 132 5.16 -10.50 -25.29
N ASN A 133 3.95 -10.90 -25.68
CA ASN A 133 3.46 -12.26 -25.55
C ASN A 133 4.29 -13.24 -26.40
N GLU A 134 4.68 -12.86 -27.61
CA GLU A 134 5.59 -13.66 -28.43
C GLU A 134 6.99 -13.78 -27.81
N ASN A 135 7.48 -12.71 -27.19
CA ASN A 135 8.74 -12.76 -26.45
C ASN A 135 8.66 -13.74 -25.27
N LEU A 136 7.53 -13.73 -24.55
CA LEU A 136 7.26 -14.70 -23.48
C LEU A 136 7.20 -16.12 -24.03
N LEU A 137 6.49 -16.34 -25.14
CA LEU A 137 6.39 -17.66 -25.79
C LEU A 137 7.77 -18.21 -26.18
N LYS A 138 8.61 -17.39 -26.84
CA LYS A 138 9.97 -17.77 -27.23
C LYS A 138 10.82 -18.15 -26.00
N LEU A 139 10.67 -17.38 -24.92
CA LEU A 139 11.39 -17.68 -23.68
C LEU A 139 10.87 -18.96 -23.01
N ASN A 140 9.56 -19.15 -22.95
CA ASN A 140 8.94 -20.36 -22.38
C ASN A 140 9.37 -21.60 -23.17
N LEU A 141 9.41 -21.53 -24.49
CA LEU A 141 9.93 -22.62 -25.33
C LEU A 141 11.40 -22.91 -25.01
N LYS A 142 12.23 -21.87 -24.80
CA LYS A 142 13.62 -22.06 -24.38
C LYS A 142 13.73 -22.70 -23.00
N VAL A 143 12.94 -22.22 -22.02
CA VAL A 143 12.89 -22.79 -20.65
C VAL A 143 12.46 -24.24 -20.72
N THR A 144 11.39 -24.55 -21.45
CA THR A 144 10.88 -25.91 -21.58
C THR A 144 11.90 -26.85 -22.25
N LYS A 145 12.53 -26.43 -23.35
CA LYS A 145 13.61 -27.20 -23.99
C LYS A 145 14.77 -27.46 -23.05
N THR A 146 15.23 -26.43 -22.30
CA THR A 146 16.31 -26.59 -21.33
C THR A 146 15.92 -27.54 -20.20
N SER A 147 14.69 -27.42 -19.67
CA SER A 147 14.17 -28.31 -18.63
C SER A 147 14.03 -29.76 -19.12
N SER A 148 13.54 -29.96 -20.35
CA SER A 148 13.38 -31.29 -20.96
C SER A 148 14.70 -32.03 -21.12
N ILE A 149 15.82 -31.29 -21.21
CA ILE A 149 17.18 -31.90 -21.24
C ILE A 149 17.74 -32.06 -19.84
N ALA A 150 17.56 -31.06 -18.99
CA ALA A 150 18.14 -31.03 -17.64
C ALA A 150 17.60 -32.16 -16.73
N TRP A 151 16.29 -32.44 -16.80
CA TRP A 151 15.69 -33.50 -15.97
C TRP A 151 16.25 -34.89 -16.26
N PRO A 152 16.32 -35.41 -17.50
CA PRO A 152 16.98 -36.67 -17.81
C PRO A 152 18.46 -36.71 -17.40
N VAL A 153 19.20 -35.60 -17.58
CA VAL A 153 20.61 -35.51 -17.16
C VAL A 153 20.75 -35.71 -15.66
N ILE A 154 19.90 -35.07 -14.84
CA ILE A 154 19.91 -35.23 -13.38
C ILE A 154 19.62 -36.71 -13.01
N HIS A 155 18.60 -37.30 -13.63
CA HIS A 155 18.25 -38.70 -13.39
C HIS A 155 19.38 -39.64 -13.80
N THR A 156 20.17 -39.32 -14.83
CA THR A 156 21.36 -40.08 -15.22
C THR A 156 22.42 -40.03 -14.12
N PHE A 157 22.65 -38.90 -13.47
CA PHE A 157 23.57 -38.81 -12.33
C PHE A 157 23.12 -39.67 -11.14
N VAL A 158 21.80 -39.72 -10.88
CA VAL A 158 21.25 -40.63 -9.85
C VAL A 158 21.41 -42.09 -10.27
N ALA A 159 21.12 -42.43 -11.52
CA ALA A 159 21.26 -43.79 -12.07
C ALA A 159 22.73 -44.28 -12.05
N PHE A 160 23.69 -43.37 -12.20
CA PHE A 160 25.11 -43.67 -12.08
C PHE A 160 25.46 -44.36 -10.75
N GLY A 161 24.85 -43.89 -9.64
CA GLY A 161 25.02 -44.53 -8.34
C GLY A 161 24.52 -45.97 -8.32
N ASN A 162 23.39 -46.26 -8.97
CA ASN A 162 22.87 -47.63 -9.06
C ASN A 162 23.83 -48.54 -9.86
N ILE A 163 24.39 -48.01 -10.95
CA ILE A 163 25.39 -48.76 -11.76
C ILE A 163 26.60 -49.06 -10.92
N LEU A 164 27.12 -48.12 -10.15
CA LEU A 164 28.25 -48.33 -9.25
C LEU A 164 27.98 -49.45 -8.22
N VAL A 165 26.79 -49.43 -7.62
CA VAL A 165 26.36 -50.45 -6.66
C VAL A 165 26.36 -51.84 -7.31
N PHE A 166 25.79 -51.98 -8.51
CA PHE A 166 25.80 -53.26 -9.24
C PHE A 166 27.21 -53.72 -9.60
N LEU A 167 28.10 -52.81 -10.01
CA LEU A 167 29.50 -53.15 -10.32
C LEU A 167 30.25 -53.65 -9.08
N ILE A 168 30.12 -52.92 -7.96
CA ILE A 168 30.78 -53.33 -6.69
C ILE A 168 30.21 -54.65 -6.19
N PHE A 169 28.87 -54.80 -6.21
CA PHE A 169 28.22 -56.05 -5.84
C PHE A 169 28.69 -57.21 -6.70
N GLY A 170 28.76 -57.08 -8.04
CA GLY A 170 29.23 -58.10 -8.95
C GLY A 170 30.71 -58.53 -8.71
N PHE A 171 31.54 -57.51 -8.31
CA PHE A 171 32.92 -57.80 -7.93
C PHE A 171 33.02 -58.59 -6.62
N LEU A 172 32.22 -58.22 -5.62
CA LEU A 172 32.15 -58.88 -4.32
C LEU A 172 31.52 -60.28 -4.40
N ALA A 173 30.56 -60.46 -5.33
CA ALA A 173 29.85 -61.75 -5.52
C ALA A 173 30.76 -62.95 -5.84
N LYS A 174 31.93 -62.66 -6.37
CA LYS A 174 32.95 -63.74 -6.60
C LYS A 174 33.39 -64.48 -5.32
N ASN A 175 33.22 -63.77 -4.17
CA ASN A 175 33.65 -64.31 -2.86
C ASN A 175 32.45 -64.84 -2.04
N TYR A 176 31.22 -64.84 -2.59
CA TYR A 176 30.03 -65.29 -1.90
C TYR A 176 29.83 -66.80 -2.07
N THR A 177 29.37 -67.45 -1.01
CA THR A 177 29.00 -68.86 -1.05
C THR A 177 27.51 -69.00 -1.36
N ASN A 178 27.08 -70.13 -1.92
CA ASN A 178 25.67 -70.37 -2.25
C ASN A 178 24.73 -70.22 -1.04
N ALA A 179 25.22 -70.44 0.19
CA ALA A 179 24.45 -70.27 1.42
C ALA A 179 24.12 -68.75 1.74
N ASN A 180 25.00 -67.84 1.33
CA ASN A 180 24.85 -66.37 1.68
C ASN A 180 24.35 -65.53 0.53
N ILE A 181 24.25 -66.03 -0.67
CA ILE A 181 23.96 -65.28 -1.88
C ILE A 181 22.53 -64.69 -1.82
N GLN A 182 21.58 -65.44 -1.28
CA GLN A 182 20.17 -64.98 -1.18
C GLN A 182 20.02 -63.80 -0.22
N GLU A 183 20.70 -63.84 0.92
CA GLU A 183 20.75 -62.72 1.87
C GLU A 183 21.45 -61.50 1.25
N LYS A 184 22.56 -61.70 0.56
CA LYS A 184 23.32 -60.62 -0.09
C LYS A 184 22.53 -59.93 -1.23
N VAL A 185 21.71 -60.68 -1.98
CA VAL A 185 20.80 -60.14 -2.98
C VAL A 185 19.71 -59.30 -2.30
N GLY A 186 19.16 -59.75 -1.15
CA GLY A 186 18.21 -58.94 -0.35
C GLY A 186 18.84 -57.64 0.12
N ASN A 187 20.08 -57.67 0.61
CA ASN A 187 20.84 -56.51 1.02
C ASN A 187 21.09 -55.54 -0.16
N LEU A 188 21.34 -56.02 -1.35
CA LEU A 188 21.48 -55.22 -2.57
C LEU A 188 20.22 -54.40 -2.85
N TYR A 189 19.00 -55.00 -2.79
CA TYR A 189 17.75 -54.28 -3.00
C TYR A 189 17.53 -53.21 -1.95
N GLN A 190 17.78 -53.48 -0.67
CA GLN A 190 17.67 -52.53 0.40
C GLN A 190 18.65 -51.35 0.20
N PHE A 191 19.87 -51.65 -0.23
CA PHE A 191 20.90 -50.66 -0.49
C PHE A 191 20.52 -49.71 -1.63
N LEU A 192 19.97 -50.23 -2.73
CA LEU A 192 19.45 -49.44 -3.85
C LEU A 192 18.30 -48.51 -3.39
N ALA A 193 17.43 -49.02 -2.50
CA ALA A 193 16.37 -48.19 -1.92
C ALA A 193 16.94 -47.04 -1.08
N TYR A 194 17.95 -47.29 -0.22
CA TYR A 194 18.60 -46.26 0.58
C TYR A 194 19.34 -45.23 -0.27
N LEU A 195 19.99 -45.65 -1.33
CA LEU A 195 20.63 -44.76 -2.31
C LEU A 195 19.60 -43.86 -3.00
N GLY A 196 18.41 -44.42 -3.30
CA GLY A 196 17.27 -43.62 -3.81
C GLY A 196 16.76 -42.59 -2.82
N LEU A 197 16.65 -42.95 -1.52
CA LEU A 197 16.27 -42.00 -0.46
C LEU A 197 17.29 -40.86 -0.31
N ILE A 198 18.60 -41.20 -0.28
CA ILE A 198 19.67 -40.20 -0.18
C ILE A 198 19.63 -39.25 -1.38
N SER A 199 19.53 -39.78 -2.59
CA SER A 199 19.47 -38.97 -3.82
C SER A 199 18.24 -38.06 -3.85
N SER A 200 17.07 -38.57 -3.43
CA SER A 200 15.83 -37.82 -3.29
C SER A 200 15.98 -36.69 -2.24
N GLY A 201 16.60 -36.98 -1.10
CA GLY A 201 16.87 -35.99 -0.05
C GLY A 201 17.77 -34.85 -0.54
N ILE A 202 18.89 -35.18 -1.23
CA ILE A 202 19.79 -34.17 -1.81
C ILE A 202 19.06 -33.31 -2.82
N PHE A 203 18.29 -33.93 -3.71
CA PHE A 203 17.50 -33.22 -4.69
C PHE A 203 16.52 -32.25 -4.03
N GLN A 204 15.76 -32.70 -3.03
CA GLN A 204 14.79 -31.90 -2.29
C GLN A 204 15.46 -30.69 -1.62
N VAL A 205 16.59 -30.89 -0.94
CA VAL A 205 17.33 -29.78 -0.30
C VAL A 205 17.83 -28.78 -1.34
N CYS A 206 18.44 -29.23 -2.43
CA CYS A 206 19.01 -28.37 -3.45
C CYS A 206 17.96 -27.51 -4.17
N PHE A 207 16.85 -28.12 -4.62
CA PHE A 207 15.84 -27.40 -5.41
C PHE A 207 14.94 -26.51 -4.59
N GLU A 208 14.57 -26.92 -3.38
CA GLU A 208 13.68 -26.15 -2.53
C GLU A 208 14.39 -24.98 -1.81
N SER A 209 15.71 -25.04 -1.65
CA SER A 209 16.49 -23.96 -1.00
C SER A 209 16.26 -22.58 -1.62
N ASN A 210 15.96 -22.51 -2.93
CA ASN A 210 15.69 -21.24 -3.59
C ASN A 210 14.43 -20.53 -3.08
N LYS A 211 13.39 -21.28 -2.70
CA LYS A 211 12.18 -20.69 -2.09
C LYS A 211 12.51 -20.05 -0.75
N LEU A 212 13.41 -20.66 0.01
CA LEU A 212 13.90 -20.12 1.28
C LEU A 212 14.65 -18.79 1.11
N PHE A 213 15.51 -18.70 0.09
CA PHE A 213 16.19 -17.43 -0.23
C PHE A 213 15.19 -16.32 -0.59
N ARG A 214 14.17 -16.61 -1.39
CA ARG A 214 13.12 -15.64 -1.73
C ARG A 214 12.34 -15.20 -0.49
N ALA A 215 11.99 -16.14 0.39
CA ALA A 215 11.31 -15.87 1.64
C ALA A 215 12.13 -14.94 2.54
N ARG A 216 13.47 -15.13 2.61
CA ARG A 216 14.36 -14.26 3.37
C ARG A 216 14.31 -12.80 2.90
N PHE A 217 14.30 -12.54 1.58
CA PHE A 217 14.21 -11.18 1.05
C PHE A 217 12.86 -10.54 1.37
N SER A 218 11.76 -11.30 1.25
CA SER A 218 10.43 -10.81 1.61
C SER A 218 10.31 -10.56 3.11
N ALA A 219 10.87 -11.43 3.95
CA ALA A 219 10.92 -11.25 5.39
C ALA A 219 11.72 -10.00 5.79
N LYS A 220 12.86 -9.74 5.13
CA LYS A 220 13.66 -8.54 5.37
C LYS A 220 12.85 -7.27 5.08
N ARG A 221 12.14 -7.20 3.95
CA ARG A 221 11.29 -6.04 3.60
C ARG A 221 10.17 -5.81 4.61
N ILE A 222 9.47 -6.87 5.02
CA ILE A 222 8.43 -6.76 6.04
C ILE A 222 9.02 -6.33 7.38
N TYR A 223 10.18 -6.86 7.74
CA TYR A 223 10.89 -6.47 8.97
C TYR A 223 11.27 -5.00 8.96
N GLU A 224 11.77 -4.46 7.85
CA GLU A 224 12.09 -3.04 7.69
C GLU A 224 10.84 -2.16 7.92
N VAL A 225 9.69 -2.55 7.37
CA VAL A 225 8.41 -1.85 7.61
C VAL A 225 7.98 -1.95 9.09
N LEU A 226 8.15 -3.10 9.73
CA LEU A 226 7.81 -3.27 11.14
C LEU A 226 8.70 -2.44 12.08
N GLN A 227 9.97 -2.19 11.71
CA GLN A 227 10.91 -1.35 12.45
C GLN A 227 10.77 0.14 12.13
N MET A 228 10.06 0.50 11.05
CA MET A 228 9.89 1.90 10.65
C MET A 228 9.14 2.66 11.73
N GLU A 229 9.70 3.73 12.22
CA GLU A 229 9.03 4.62 13.16
C GLU A 229 8.18 5.66 12.40
N SER A 230 7.05 6.04 12.97
CA SER A 230 6.25 7.13 12.42
C SER A 230 7.05 8.44 12.52
N ILE A 231 7.16 9.16 11.41
CA ILE A 231 7.80 10.49 11.38
C ILE A 231 7.05 11.45 12.31
N ILE A 232 5.73 11.23 12.46
CA ILE A 232 4.90 11.99 13.37
C ILE A 232 4.54 11.07 14.54
N PRO A 233 5.13 11.27 15.72
CA PRO A 233 4.82 10.45 16.87
C PRO A 233 3.38 10.70 17.32
N GLU A 234 2.69 9.63 17.69
CA GLU A 234 1.44 9.76 18.44
C GLU A 234 1.76 10.24 19.85
N VAL A 235 1.19 11.37 20.20
CA VAL A 235 1.29 11.93 21.54
C VAL A 235 0.02 11.54 22.29
N THR A 236 0.18 10.93 23.45
CA THR A 236 -0.88 10.60 24.40
C THR A 236 -0.53 11.28 25.71
N ASN A 237 -1.21 12.39 26.02
CA ASN A 237 -1.00 13.16 27.25
C ASN A 237 -2.28 13.92 27.63
N ASP A 238 -2.21 14.72 28.67
CA ASP A 238 -3.32 15.53 29.15
C ASP A 238 -3.40 16.93 28.50
N ASN A 239 -2.55 17.23 27.49
CA ASN A 239 -2.59 18.50 26.76
C ASN A 239 -3.77 18.49 25.79
N LYS A 240 -4.91 18.94 26.27
CA LYS A 240 -6.19 18.98 25.57
C LYS A 240 -6.71 20.43 25.57
N PRO A 241 -6.55 21.19 24.48
CA PRO A 241 -7.07 22.53 24.40
C PRO A 241 -8.59 22.52 24.52
N THR A 242 -9.13 23.46 25.28
CA THR A 242 -10.57 23.69 25.46
C THR A 242 -11.11 24.70 24.48
N GLU A 243 -10.26 25.62 24.03
CA GLU A 243 -10.56 26.62 23.00
C GLU A 243 -9.70 26.35 21.76
N TRP A 244 -10.22 26.74 20.60
CA TRP A 244 -9.59 26.41 19.31
C TRP A 244 -9.11 27.69 18.60
N ASN A 245 -8.43 28.55 19.36
CA ASN A 245 -7.66 29.67 18.81
C ASN A 245 -6.42 29.12 18.11
N ILE A 246 -6.32 29.25 16.79
CA ILE A 246 -5.23 28.70 15.99
C ILE A 246 -4.26 29.84 15.64
N GLU A 247 -2.97 29.63 15.86
CA GLU A 247 -1.93 30.58 15.49
C GLU A 247 -0.77 29.89 14.77
N PHE A 248 -0.47 30.37 13.56
CA PHE A 248 0.75 30.05 12.84
C PHE A 248 1.80 31.09 13.13
N LYS A 249 3.00 30.68 13.55
CA LYS A 249 4.13 31.57 13.85
C LYS A 249 5.34 31.21 13.00
N ASN A 250 5.63 32.03 11.99
CA ASN A 250 6.77 31.90 11.09
C ASN A 250 6.92 30.48 10.48
N VAL A 251 5.79 29.88 10.11
CA VAL A 251 5.74 28.51 9.64
C VAL A 251 6.29 28.39 8.24
N SER A 252 7.28 27.52 8.06
CA SER A 252 7.78 27.10 6.76
C SER A 252 7.70 25.59 6.64
N TYR A 253 7.38 25.10 5.42
CA TYR A 253 7.32 23.69 5.13
C TYR A 253 7.84 23.37 3.74
N ARG A 254 8.60 22.26 3.62
CA ARG A 254 9.13 21.75 2.38
C ARG A 254 8.89 20.24 2.26
N TYR A 255 8.33 19.82 1.13
CA TYR A 255 8.17 18.40 0.82
C TYR A 255 9.52 17.75 0.48
N LYS A 256 9.77 16.55 1.00
CA LYS A 256 11.03 15.80 0.77
C LYS A 256 11.37 15.60 -0.71
N ASN A 257 10.35 15.45 -1.56
CA ASN A 257 10.51 15.22 -3.00
C ASN A 257 10.81 16.52 -3.80
N ASN A 258 10.81 17.67 -3.15
CA ASN A 258 11.10 18.97 -3.79
C ASN A 258 12.11 19.75 -2.94
N GLU A 259 13.40 19.42 -3.12
CA GLU A 259 14.48 20.01 -2.31
C GLU A 259 14.73 21.51 -2.58
N THR A 260 14.22 22.02 -3.69
CA THR A 260 14.54 23.38 -4.17
C THR A 260 13.52 24.44 -3.77
N GLN A 261 12.27 24.07 -3.46
CA GLN A 261 11.19 25.05 -3.22
C GLN A 261 10.38 24.72 -1.95
N ASN A 262 10.19 25.72 -1.09
CA ASN A 262 9.29 25.62 0.04
C ASN A 262 7.83 25.67 -0.44
N ALA A 263 6.99 24.81 0.10
CA ALA A 263 5.55 24.84 -0.12
C ALA A 263 4.87 25.96 0.71
N LEU A 264 5.45 26.27 1.88
CA LEU A 264 5.10 27.44 2.70
C LEU A 264 6.39 28.10 3.18
N GLN A 265 6.44 29.43 3.19
CA GLN A 265 7.59 30.23 3.57
C GLN A 265 7.19 31.33 4.54
N ASN A 266 7.62 31.23 5.78
CA ASN A 266 7.44 32.22 6.84
C ASN A 266 5.98 32.69 7.01
N VAL A 267 5.04 31.74 7.03
CA VAL A 267 3.61 32.02 7.11
C VAL A 267 3.21 32.29 8.56
N SER A 268 2.57 33.44 8.81
CA SER A 268 2.08 33.84 10.15
C SER A 268 0.68 34.40 10.06
N PHE A 269 -0.26 33.83 10.80
CA PHE A 269 -1.64 34.29 10.91
C PHE A 269 -2.33 33.73 12.14
N LYS A 270 -3.47 34.31 12.51
CA LYS A 270 -4.32 33.81 13.62
C LYS A 270 -5.73 33.57 13.12
N ILE A 271 -6.36 32.55 13.65
CA ILE A 271 -7.76 32.19 13.47
C ILE A 271 -8.39 32.18 14.86
N PRO A 272 -9.26 33.12 15.19
CA PRO A 272 -9.98 33.14 16.47
C PRO A 272 -10.92 31.92 16.60
N ASN A 273 -11.17 31.49 17.83
CA ASN A 273 -12.16 30.45 18.09
C ASN A 273 -13.55 30.90 17.57
N SER A 274 -14.33 29.94 17.06
CA SER A 274 -15.69 30.19 16.54
C SER A 274 -15.79 31.22 15.41
N SER A 275 -14.70 31.51 14.71
CA SER A 275 -14.66 32.41 13.54
C SER A 275 -14.73 31.64 12.21
N SER A 276 -15.07 32.36 11.15
CA SER A 276 -15.08 31.82 9.78
C SER A 276 -13.94 32.43 8.95
N VAL A 277 -13.07 31.60 8.40
CA VAL A 277 -11.87 32.02 7.67
C VAL A 277 -11.80 31.38 6.29
N GLY A 278 -11.59 32.21 5.28
CA GLY A 278 -11.34 31.80 3.90
C GLY A 278 -9.85 31.79 3.59
N ILE A 279 -9.36 30.74 2.93
CA ILE A 279 -7.99 30.67 2.41
C ILE A 279 -8.08 30.59 0.89
N ILE A 280 -7.53 31.58 0.19
CA ILE A 280 -7.54 31.64 -1.28
C ILE A 280 -6.14 31.78 -1.85
N GLY A 281 -5.98 31.36 -3.08
CA GLY A 281 -4.74 31.49 -3.86
C GLY A 281 -4.77 30.58 -5.09
N THR A 282 -3.80 30.73 -5.97
CA THR A 282 -3.65 29.91 -7.18
C THR A 282 -3.36 28.44 -6.83
N THR A 283 -3.51 27.55 -7.81
CA THR A 283 -3.08 26.14 -7.65
C THR A 283 -1.58 26.11 -7.33
N GLY A 284 -1.19 25.32 -6.32
CA GLY A 284 0.22 25.25 -5.89
C GLY A 284 0.65 26.35 -4.91
N SER A 285 -0.22 27.28 -4.47
CA SER A 285 0.14 28.34 -3.53
C SER A 285 0.36 27.88 -2.07
N GLY A 286 0.14 26.59 -1.75
CA GLY A 286 0.35 26.04 -0.40
C GLY A 286 -0.91 25.83 0.43
N LYS A 287 -2.12 26.06 -0.11
CA LYS A 287 -3.39 25.93 0.63
C LYS A 287 -3.59 24.57 1.31
N SER A 288 -3.49 23.48 0.55
CA SER A 288 -3.64 22.12 1.11
C SER A 288 -2.51 21.74 2.06
N THR A 289 -1.35 22.41 1.97
CA THR A 289 -0.25 22.23 2.94
C THR A 289 -0.65 22.78 4.32
N ILE A 290 -1.40 23.90 4.38
CA ILE A 290 -1.94 24.43 5.64
C ILE A 290 -2.90 23.41 6.28
N VAL A 291 -3.76 22.75 5.48
CA VAL A 291 -4.66 21.70 6.01
C VAL A 291 -3.87 20.54 6.58
N ASN A 292 -2.90 20.00 5.81
CA ASN A 292 -2.06 18.89 6.26
C ASN A 292 -1.30 19.20 7.56
N LEU A 293 -0.87 20.46 7.73
CA LEU A 293 -0.22 20.92 8.96
C LEU A 293 -1.22 21.01 10.13
N LEU A 294 -2.42 21.59 9.91
CA LEU A 294 -3.46 21.70 10.95
C LEU A 294 -3.98 20.33 11.42
N THR A 295 -4.10 19.37 10.50
CA THR A 295 -4.53 18.00 10.81
C THR A 295 -3.40 17.13 11.36
N LYS A 296 -2.19 17.72 11.52
CA LYS A 296 -0.98 17.00 11.97
C LYS A 296 -0.66 15.79 11.09
N GLU A 297 -0.95 15.85 9.79
CA GLU A 297 -0.50 14.84 8.82
C GLU A 297 0.97 15.04 8.39
N ILE A 298 1.45 16.28 8.51
CA ILE A 298 2.84 16.70 8.32
C ILE A 298 3.23 17.67 9.44
N LEU A 299 4.53 17.81 9.71
CA LEU A 299 5.06 18.74 10.70
C LEU A 299 5.78 19.91 10.01
N PRO A 300 5.74 21.12 10.59
CA PRO A 300 6.46 22.26 10.02
C PRO A 300 7.97 22.00 10.01
N THR A 301 8.65 22.47 8.96
CA THR A 301 10.13 22.41 8.89
C THR A 301 10.75 23.48 9.77
N GLN A 302 10.09 24.65 9.89
CA GLN A 302 10.47 25.77 10.75
C GLN A 302 9.21 26.45 11.26
N GLY A 303 9.33 27.15 12.41
CA GLY A 303 8.21 27.82 13.07
C GLY A 303 7.38 26.83 13.90
N GLU A 304 6.25 27.33 14.41
CA GLU A 304 5.37 26.55 15.27
C GLU A 304 3.89 26.85 14.96
N ILE A 305 3.03 25.87 15.23
CA ILE A 305 1.58 26.02 15.16
C ILE A 305 1.04 25.83 16.58
N LEU A 306 0.27 26.80 17.04
CA LEU A 306 -0.31 26.77 18.36
C LEU A 306 -1.84 26.65 18.29
N ILE A 307 -2.42 25.87 19.19
CA ILE A 307 -3.85 25.84 19.47
C ILE A 307 -4.03 26.23 20.94
N ASN A 308 -4.69 27.35 21.20
CA ASN A 308 -4.83 27.93 22.53
C ASN A 308 -3.49 28.02 23.32
N ASN A 309 -2.44 28.54 22.67
CA ASN A 309 -1.05 28.64 23.15
C ASN A 309 -0.32 27.31 23.40
N LEU A 310 -0.93 26.15 23.14
CA LEU A 310 -0.28 24.85 23.20
C LEU A 310 0.32 24.50 21.82
N ASN A 311 1.55 24.01 21.80
CA ASN A 311 2.15 23.58 20.55
C ASN A 311 1.40 22.36 19.99
N LEU A 312 1.03 22.40 18.70
CA LEU A 312 0.29 21.34 18.02
C LEU A 312 0.98 19.97 18.16
N ASN A 313 2.32 19.96 18.22
CA ASN A 313 3.09 18.73 18.34
C ASN A 313 2.92 18.07 19.70
N GLU A 314 2.58 18.83 20.73
CA GLU A 314 2.44 18.39 22.12
C GLU A 314 0.97 18.05 22.49
N ILE A 315 0.02 18.36 21.61
CA ILE A 315 -1.40 18.05 21.85
C ILE A 315 -1.64 16.56 21.66
N ASP A 316 -2.48 15.98 22.54
CA ASP A 316 -2.99 14.61 22.43
C ASP A 316 -3.57 14.37 21.03
N SER A 317 -3.02 13.36 20.35
CA SER A 317 -3.36 13.12 18.94
C SER A 317 -4.78 12.61 18.75
N ALA A 318 -5.34 11.88 19.72
CA ALA A 318 -6.72 11.42 19.66
C ALA A 318 -7.69 12.57 19.88
N HIS A 319 -7.38 13.45 20.87
CA HIS A 319 -8.16 14.65 21.13
C HIS A 319 -8.17 15.59 19.92
N LEU A 320 -7.02 15.81 19.27
CA LEU A 320 -6.93 16.62 18.06
C LEU A 320 -7.83 16.06 16.94
N ARG A 321 -7.75 14.75 16.67
CA ARG A 321 -8.54 14.09 15.63
C ARG A 321 -10.05 14.06 15.94
N GLN A 322 -10.45 14.05 17.20
CA GLN A 322 -11.86 14.15 17.58
C GLN A 322 -12.44 15.53 17.30
N ASN A 323 -11.64 16.58 17.47
CA ASN A 323 -12.10 17.96 17.44
C ASN A 323 -11.86 18.69 16.11
N ILE A 324 -10.93 18.22 15.26
CA ILE A 324 -10.73 18.73 13.91
C ILE A 324 -11.33 17.77 12.89
N SER A 325 -12.17 18.31 12.00
CA SER A 325 -12.71 17.59 10.85
C SER A 325 -12.24 18.25 9.56
N ALA A 326 -11.57 17.50 8.69
CA ALA A 326 -11.14 17.99 7.39
C ALA A 326 -11.84 17.22 6.27
N ILE A 327 -12.53 17.93 5.40
CA ILE A 327 -13.15 17.40 4.21
C ILE A 327 -12.26 17.79 3.01
N TRP A 328 -11.62 16.78 2.44
CA TRP A 328 -10.64 16.95 1.39
C TRP A 328 -11.27 17.20 0.03
N GLN A 329 -10.55 17.83 -0.88
CA GLN A 329 -10.94 18.02 -2.27
C GLN A 329 -11.32 16.69 -2.95
N LYS A 330 -10.56 15.62 -2.66
CA LYS A 330 -10.82 14.28 -3.18
C LYS A 330 -11.61 13.47 -2.17
N ASN A 331 -12.91 13.39 -2.38
CA ASN A 331 -13.81 12.67 -1.48
C ASN A 331 -13.57 11.18 -1.50
N MET A 332 -13.39 10.58 -0.33
CA MET A 332 -13.19 9.16 -0.13
C MET A 332 -14.41 8.57 0.58
N LEU A 333 -15.24 7.85 -0.18
CA LEU A 333 -16.34 7.06 0.35
C LEU A 333 -15.97 5.58 0.28
N LEU A 334 -16.27 4.85 1.35
CA LEU A 334 -16.06 3.41 1.44
C LEU A 334 -17.24 2.67 0.83
N SER A 335 -16.99 1.46 0.32
CA SER A 335 -18.06 0.56 -0.09
C SER A 335 -18.87 0.12 1.13
N GLY A 336 -20.20 0.22 1.07
CA GLY A 336 -21.10 -0.06 2.17
C GLY A 336 -22.35 0.81 2.08
N SER A 337 -23.19 0.85 3.12
CA SER A 337 -24.36 1.72 3.13
C SER A 337 -24.00 3.20 3.34
N ILE A 338 -24.89 4.10 2.98
CA ILE A 338 -24.76 5.54 3.30
C ILE A 338 -24.63 5.70 4.82
N LYS A 339 -25.43 4.98 5.62
CA LYS A 339 -25.38 5.01 7.07
C LYS A 339 -24.00 4.62 7.60
N GLU A 340 -23.43 3.49 7.14
CA GLU A 340 -22.10 3.06 7.53
C GLU A 340 -21.04 4.14 7.22
N ASN A 341 -21.13 4.80 6.07
CA ASN A 341 -20.21 5.89 5.71
C ASN A 341 -20.39 7.10 6.63
N LEU A 342 -21.62 7.49 6.98
CA LEU A 342 -21.88 8.64 7.86
C LEU A 342 -21.39 8.40 9.28
N VAL A 343 -21.70 7.23 9.87
CA VAL A 343 -21.34 6.92 11.26
C VAL A 343 -19.90 6.45 11.44
N PHE A 344 -19.13 6.31 10.35
CA PHE A 344 -17.74 5.83 10.38
C PHE A 344 -16.85 6.63 11.36
N THR A 345 -17.09 7.92 11.53
CA THR A 345 -16.37 8.80 12.45
C THR A 345 -17.02 8.92 13.82
N HIS A 346 -18.26 8.43 13.99
CA HIS A 346 -19.03 8.48 15.24
C HIS A 346 -20.03 7.32 15.28
N GLU A 347 -19.55 6.13 15.71
CA GLU A 347 -20.33 4.86 15.65
C GLU A 347 -21.65 4.89 16.42
N ASN A 348 -21.77 5.72 17.47
CA ASN A 348 -22.94 5.82 18.33
C ASN A 348 -23.95 6.88 17.89
N ALA A 349 -23.81 7.45 16.68
CA ALA A 349 -24.74 8.47 16.19
C ALA A 349 -26.15 7.88 16.03
N ASN A 350 -27.13 8.57 16.59
CA ASN A 350 -28.54 8.20 16.44
C ASN A 350 -29.12 8.76 15.14
N ASP A 351 -30.30 8.25 14.76
CA ASP A 351 -30.94 8.66 13.49
C ASP A 351 -31.30 10.16 13.45
N ALA A 352 -31.55 10.80 14.59
CA ALA A 352 -31.82 12.24 14.65
C ALA A 352 -30.56 13.07 14.36
N GLU A 353 -29.40 12.63 14.83
CA GLU A 353 -28.10 13.25 14.53
C GLU A 353 -27.73 13.06 13.05
N ILE A 354 -28.02 11.87 12.50
CA ILE A 354 -27.83 11.59 11.06
C ILE A 354 -28.72 12.53 10.23
N ASP A 355 -30.01 12.68 10.59
CA ASP A 355 -30.92 13.58 9.91
C ASP A 355 -30.46 15.05 9.98
N GLU A 356 -29.96 15.48 11.13
CA GLU A 356 -29.45 16.84 11.31
C GLU A 356 -28.29 17.13 10.38
N VAL A 357 -27.26 16.27 10.34
CA VAL A 357 -26.08 16.50 9.49
C VAL A 357 -26.40 16.39 8.01
N ILE A 358 -27.35 15.52 7.63
CA ILE A 358 -27.85 15.44 6.24
C ILE A 358 -28.51 16.75 5.82
N ASN A 359 -29.33 17.35 6.69
CA ASN A 359 -29.97 18.62 6.41
C ASN A 359 -28.94 19.75 6.30
N ILE A 360 -27.98 19.82 7.24
CA ILE A 360 -26.89 20.84 7.19
C ILE A 360 -26.08 20.66 5.91
N ALA A 361 -25.66 19.43 5.56
CA ALA A 361 -24.87 19.14 4.37
C ALA A 361 -25.66 19.23 3.05
N GLN A 362 -26.95 19.60 3.09
CA GLN A 362 -27.83 19.65 1.92
C GLN A 362 -27.93 18.28 1.20
N ALA A 363 -27.80 17.16 1.93
CA ALA A 363 -27.77 15.80 1.38
C ALA A 363 -29.17 15.12 1.41
N ASN A 364 -30.25 15.93 1.36
CA ASN A 364 -31.63 15.44 1.45
C ASN A 364 -32.04 14.47 0.33
N PHE A 365 -31.32 14.45 -0.81
CA PHE A 365 -31.50 13.46 -1.87
C PHE A 365 -31.39 12.01 -1.37
N ILE A 366 -30.74 11.77 -0.22
CA ILE A 366 -30.64 10.44 0.41
C ILE A 366 -32.04 9.92 0.77
N LYS A 367 -32.96 10.79 1.15
CA LYS A 367 -34.33 10.44 1.53
C LYS A 367 -35.19 9.99 0.32
N ASP A 368 -34.74 10.33 -0.90
CA ASP A 368 -35.42 9.98 -2.15
C ASP A 368 -35.00 8.57 -2.65
N TYR A 369 -33.96 7.97 -2.09
CA TYR A 369 -33.59 6.59 -2.42
C TYR A 369 -34.59 5.58 -1.79
N PRO A 370 -34.88 4.46 -2.48
CA PRO A 370 -35.77 3.42 -1.95
C PRO A 370 -35.34 2.92 -0.57
N ASP A 371 -34.02 2.67 -0.42
CA ASP A 371 -33.42 2.16 0.81
C ASP A 371 -32.90 3.26 1.74
N LYS A 372 -33.12 4.54 1.40
CA LYS A 372 -32.70 5.70 2.19
C LYS A 372 -31.25 5.60 2.67
N TYR A 373 -31.02 5.54 3.99
CA TYR A 373 -29.70 5.43 4.60
C TYR A 373 -29.00 4.09 4.35
N GLU A 374 -29.78 3.01 4.11
CA GLU A 374 -29.23 1.69 3.81
C GLU A 374 -28.86 1.53 2.33
N GLN A 375 -29.11 2.54 1.49
CA GLN A 375 -28.68 2.55 0.10
C GLN A 375 -27.18 2.31 0.00
N ILE A 376 -26.80 1.28 -0.80
CA ILE A 376 -25.41 0.86 -0.96
C ILE A 376 -24.62 1.83 -1.85
N ILE A 377 -23.49 2.25 -1.37
CA ILE A 377 -22.44 3.00 -2.10
C ILE A 377 -21.45 2.00 -2.66
N GLY A 378 -21.24 2.03 -3.98
CA GLY A 378 -20.22 1.24 -4.65
C GLY A 378 -18.80 1.74 -4.35
N GLN A 379 -17.80 0.98 -4.80
CA GLN A 379 -16.39 1.32 -4.57
C GLN A 379 -16.08 2.77 -5.03
N HIS A 380 -15.50 3.57 -4.14
CA HIS A 380 -15.26 5.02 -4.35
C HIS A 380 -16.51 5.83 -4.75
N GLY A 381 -17.70 5.35 -4.38
CA GLY A 381 -18.95 6.05 -4.68
C GLY A 381 -19.31 6.10 -6.18
N ILE A 382 -18.94 5.08 -6.96
CA ILE A 382 -19.11 5.08 -8.43
C ILE A 382 -20.56 5.34 -8.88
N ASN A 383 -21.53 5.02 -8.04
CA ASN A 383 -22.96 5.19 -8.28
C ASN A 383 -23.52 6.55 -7.81
N LEU A 384 -22.65 7.48 -7.39
CA LEU A 384 -23.02 8.82 -6.93
C LEU A 384 -22.44 9.89 -7.84
N SER A 385 -23.17 11.00 -8.03
CA SER A 385 -22.63 12.19 -8.70
C SER A 385 -21.56 12.87 -7.83
N GLY A 386 -20.70 13.71 -8.44
CA GLY A 386 -19.67 14.45 -7.71
C GLY A 386 -20.20 15.28 -6.56
N GLY A 387 -21.30 16.02 -6.79
CA GLY A 387 -21.96 16.83 -5.75
C GLY A 387 -22.64 15.99 -4.66
N GLN A 388 -23.14 14.78 -4.98
CA GLN A 388 -23.67 13.85 -3.98
C GLN A 388 -22.55 13.33 -3.07
N LYS A 389 -21.41 12.92 -3.65
CA LYS A 389 -20.23 12.50 -2.89
C LYS A 389 -19.74 13.59 -1.95
N GLN A 390 -19.65 14.82 -2.42
CA GLN A 390 -19.24 15.97 -1.60
C GLN A 390 -20.18 16.18 -0.40
N ARG A 391 -21.50 16.19 -0.64
CA ARG A 391 -22.47 16.38 0.44
C ARG A 391 -22.45 15.26 1.48
N ILE A 392 -22.31 14.00 1.06
CA ILE A 392 -22.14 12.88 2.00
C ILE A 392 -20.83 13.02 2.79
N SER A 393 -19.73 13.40 2.15
CA SER A 393 -18.44 13.61 2.85
C SER A 393 -18.50 14.78 3.83
N ILE A 394 -19.24 15.83 3.52
CA ILE A 394 -19.48 16.94 4.45
C ILE A 394 -20.32 16.44 5.65
N ALA A 395 -21.41 15.71 5.42
CA ALA A 395 -22.20 15.12 6.49
C ALA A 395 -21.38 14.18 7.39
N GLN A 396 -20.50 13.37 6.79
CA GLN A 396 -19.55 12.51 7.51
C GLN A 396 -18.57 13.29 8.40
N GLY A 397 -18.14 14.47 7.96
CA GLY A 397 -17.28 15.34 8.76
C GLY A 397 -18.03 16.07 9.89
N LEU A 398 -19.33 16.34 9.70
CA LEU A 398 -20.17 17.05 10.66
C LEU A 398 -20.68 16.16 11.80
N ILE A 399 -20.85 14.86 11.58
CA ILE A 399 -21.49 13.94 12.53
C ILE A 399 -20.80 13.89 13.90
N LYS A 400 -19.50 14.11 13.96
CA LYS A 400 -18.74 14.16 15.21
C LYS A 400 -18.76 15.52 15.92
N LYS A 401 -19.51 16.49 15.39
CA LYS A 401 -19.65 17.85 15.94
C LYS A 401 -18.27 18.49 16.25
N PRO A 402 -17.42 18.69 15.22
CA PRO A 402 -16.05 19.15 15.43
C PRO A 402 -15.99 20.60 15.92
N ASN A 403 -14.97 20.95 16.72
CA ASN A 403 -14.68 22.34 17.08
C ASN A 403 -14.02 23.12 15.93
N VAL A 404 -13.32 22.42 15.01
CA VAL A 404 -12.74 23.02 13.81
C VAL A 404 -13.18 22.19 12.59
N LEU A 405 -13.87 22.84 11.67
CA LEU A 405 -14.30 22.25 10.41
C LEU A 405 -13.50 22.88 9.26
N ILE A 406 -12.79 22.04 8.50
CA ILE A 406 -11.99 22.45 7.35
C ILE A 406 -12.63 21.91 6.08
N LEU A 407 -12.94 22.77 5.14
CA LEU A 407 -13.48 22.44 3.82
C LEU A 407 -12.43 22.77 2.75
N ASP A 408 -11.66 21.76 2.29
CA ASP A 408 -10.62 21.95 1.26
C ASP A 408 -11.21 21.71 -0.13
N ASP A 409 -11.62 22.79 -0.80
CA ASP A 409 -12.22 22.82 -2.15
C ASP A 409 -13.42 21.83 -2.29
N SER A 410 -14.00 21.46 -1.14
CA SER A 410 -14.99 20.39 -1.01
C SER A 410 -16.42 20.82 -1.43
N THR A 411 -16.61 22.09 -1.85
CA THR A 411 -17.87 22.58 -2.38
C THR A 411 -17.81 22.88 -3.89
N SER A 412 -16.68 22.55 -4.53
CA SER A 412 -16.42 22.90 -5.95
C SER A 412 -17.38 22.23 -6.96
N ALA A 413 -17.94 21.07 -6.63
CA ALA A 413 -18.93 20.37 -7.45
C ALA A 413 -20.39 20.71 -7.07
N LEU A 414 -20.60 21.64 -6.13
CA LEU A 414 -21.93 22.13 -5.77
C LEU A 414 -22.31 23.33 -6.65
N ASP A 415 -23.59 23.44 -6.92
CA ASP A 415 -24.16 24.65 -7.51
C ASP A 415 -24.18 25.80 -6.48
N ASN A 416 -24.23 27.04 -6.95
CA ASN A 416 -24.11 28.23 -6.13
C ASN A 416 -25.18 28.31 -5.02
N LYS A 417 -26.42 27.85 -5.30
CA LYS A 417 -27.51 27.86 -4.34
C LYS A 417 -27.28 26.86 -3.21
N THR A 418 -26.87 25.68 -3.56
CA THR A 418 -26.55 24.61 -2.58
C THR A 418 -25.35 24.99 -1.71
N ASP A 419 -24.28 25.56 -2.31
CA ASP A 419 -23.10 26.05 -1.57
C ASP A 419 -23.47 27.16 -0.57
N LYS A 420 -24.25 28.15 -1.00
CA LYS A 420 -24.73 29.19 -0.09
C LYS A 420 -25.59 28.64 1.05
N ASN A 421 -26.56 27.79 0.74
CA ASN A 421 -27.42 27.17 1.76
C ASN A 421 -26.62 26.35 2.77
N LEU A 422 -25.62 25.60 2.30
CA LEU A 422 -24.70 24.84 3.15
C LEU A 422 -23.98 25.79 4.14
N GLN A 423 -23.38 26.87 3.65
CA GLN A 423 -22.66 27.82 4.49
C GLN A 423 -23.61 28.52 5.51
N ASP A 424 -24.81 28.92 5.09
CA ASP A 424 -25.82 29.51 5.96
C ASP A 424 -26.26 28.52 7.06
N GLN A 425 -26.44 27.24 6.72
CA GLN A 425 -26.75 26.18 7.69
C GLN A 425 -25.60 25.93 8.67
N ILE A 426 -24.35 25.84 8.20
CA ILE A 426 -23.17 25.68 9.05
C ILE A 426 -23.08 26.85 10.02
N LYS A 427 -23.18 28.10 9.52
CA LYS A 427 -23.08 29.32 10.34
C LYS A 427 -24.20 29.43 11.39
N SER A 428 -25.41 28.97 11.07
CA SER A 428 -26.57 29.05 11.98
C SER A 428 -26.60 27.97 13.03
N LYS A 429 -26.17 26.72 12.67
CA LYS A 429 -26.27 25.53 13.51
C LYS A 429 -25.00 25.21 14.30
N LEU A 430 -23.83 25.61 13.80
CA LEU A 430 -22.52 25.30 14.37
C LEU A 430 -21.82 26.61 14.82
N LYS A 431 -22.49 27.38 15.69
CA LYS A 431 -21.98 28.70 16.13
C LYS A 431 -20.66 28.66 16.88
N ASP A 432 -20.40 27.56 17.57
CA ASP A 432 -19.17 27.37 18.36
C ASP A 432 -18.03 26.71 17.56
N THR A 433 -18.30 26.37 16.29
CA THR A 433 -17.30 25.73 15.41
C THR A 433 -16.50 26.76 14.63
N THR A 434 -15.19 26.68 14.68
CA THR A 434 -14.29 27.41 13.80
C THR A 434 -14.35 26.83 12.39
N LEU A 435 -14.76 27.66 11.41
CA LEU A 435 -14.92 27.24 10.02
C LEU A 435 -13.77 27.75 9.16
N ILE A 436 -13.03 26.83 8.53
CA ILE A 436 -11.96 27.16 7.59
C ILE A 436 -12.36 26.65 6.21
N ILE A 437 -12.56 27.58 5.26
CA ILE A 437 -12.90 27.25 3.88
C ILE A 437 -11.72 27.56 2.97
N ILE A 438 -11.18 26.55 2.33
CA ILE A 438 -10.19 26.68 1.27
C ILE A 438 -10.91 26.63 -0.06
N SER A 439 -10.76 27.66 -0.86
CA SER A 439 -11.41 27.71 -2.17
C SER A 439 -10.59 28.52 -3.17
N GLN A 440 -10.74 28.17 -4.43
CA GLN A 440 -10.25 28.97 -5.55
C GLN A 440 -11.30 30.03 -5.98
N ARG A 441 -12.54 29.95 -5.47
CA ARG A 441 -13.64 30.82 -5.83
C ARG A 441 -13.84 31.87 -4.75
N ILE A 442 -13.69 33.18 -5.10
CA ILE A 442 -13.90 34.27 -4.16
C ILE A 442 -15.34 34.29 -3.65
N ARG A 443 -16.31 33.95 -4.49
CA ARG A 443 -17.74 33.92 -4.12
C ARG A 443 -18.00 33.02 -2.89
N THR A 444 -17.28 31.90 -2.77
CA THR A 444 -17.42 30.96 -1.64
C THR A 444 -16.93 31.56 -0.32
N ILE A 445 -15.98 32.49 -0.36
CA ILE A 445 -15.29 32.99 0.85
C ILE A 445 -15.56 34.46 1.17
N GLN A 446 -16.19 35.18 0.27
CA GLN A 446 -16.36 36.65 0.41
C GLN A 446 -17.19 37.11 1.63
N ASN A 447 -18.04 36.21 2.16
CA ASN A 447 -18.91 36.51 3.31
C ASN A 447 -18.34 35.97 4.64
N LEU A 448 -17.11 35.50 4.65
CA LEU A 448 -16.41 35.00 5.84
C LEU A 448 -15.77 36.16 6.60
N ASP A 449 -15.55 35.97 7.90
CA ASP A 449 -15.04 37.02 8.79
C ASP A 449 -13.63 37.47 8.44
N GLN A 450 -12.80 36.55 7.93
CA GLN A 450 -11.41 36.81 7.56
C GLN A 450 -11.06 36.04 6.27
N ILE A 451 -10.23 36.62 5.42
CA ILE A 451 -9.71 36.00 4.22
C ILE A 451 -8.18 36.10 4.23
N ILE A 452 -7.52 34.97 4.08
CA ILE A 452 -6.08 34.86 3.94
C ILE A 452 -5.76 34.57 2.47
N VAL A 453 -4.96 35.44 1.85
CA VAL A 453 -4.56 35.33 0.45
C VAL A 453 -3.15 34.77 0.38
N LEU A 454 -3.01 33.60 -0.26
CA LEU A 454 -1.74 32.90 -0.45
C LEU A 454 -1.25 33.01 -1.89
N ASP A 455 0.01 33.36 -2.06
CA ASP A 455 0.72 33.28 -3.32
C ASP A 455 2.13 32.71 -3.12
N GLN A 456 2.52 31.74 -3.93
CA GLN A 456 3.84 31.07 -3.90
C GLN A 456 4.34 30.70 -2.48
N GLY A 457 3.44 30.18 -1.65
CA GLY A 457 3.75 29.77 -0.28
C GLY A 457 3.85 30.91 0.75
N GLN A 458 3.51 32.14 0.40
CA GLN A 458 3.53 33.31 1.29
C GLN A 458 2.15 33.92 1.42
N ILE A 459 1.90 34.59 2.55
CA ILE A 459 0.68 35.41 2.73
C ILE A 459 0.91 36.76 2.08
N VAL A 460 0.10 37.04 1.07
CA VAL A 460 0.13 38.33 0.36
C VAL A 460 -1.03 39.25 0.74
N GLY A 461 -1.99 38.74 1.51
CA GLY A 461 -3.13 39.53 2.04
C GLY A 461 -3.81 38.83 3.19
N ASN A 462 -4.33 39.61 4.15
CA ASN A 462 -5.10 39.11 5.29
C ASN A 462 -6.06 40.21 5.73
N GLY A 463 -7.37 39.94 5.74
CA GLY A 463 -8.41 40.89 6.12
C GLY A 463 -9.80 40.49 5.65
N SER A 464 -10.79 41.34 5.79
CA SER A 464 -12.14 41.14 5.25
C SER A 464 -12.16 41.30 3.72
N HIS A 465 -13.22 40.80 3.07
CA HIS A 465 -13.42 40.97 1.62
C HIS A 465 -13.32 42.43 1.18
N GLN A 466 -13.93 43.34 1.94
CA GLN A 466 -13.94 44.76 1.62
C GLN A 466 -12.55 45.40 1.77
N GLU A 467 -11.84 45.09 2.84
CA GLU A 467 -10.46 45.57 3.07
C GLU A 467 -9.49 45.07 1.98
N LEU A 468 -9.60 43.79 1.59
CA LEU A 468 -8.77 43.22 0.54
C LEU A 468 -9.08 43.78 -0.84
N LEU A 469 -10.37 44.07 -1.14
CA LEU A 469 -10.74 44.77 -2.38
C LEU A 469 -10.23 46.18 -2.43
N ALA A 470 -10.17 46.87 -1.29
CA ALA A 470 -9.68 48.27 -1.23
C ALA A 470 -8.14 48.35 -1.33
N ASN A 471 -7.42 47.43 -0.66
CA ASN A 471 -6.00 47.61 -0.36
C ASN A 471 -5.05 46.54 -0.98
N ASN A 472 -5.57 45.44 -1.56
CA ASN A 472 -4.76 44.34 -2.04
C ASN A 472 -4.89 44.12 -3.55
N THR A 473 -3.88 44.55 -4.30
CA THR A 473 -3.88 44.48 -5.77
C THR A 473 -3.91 43.03 -6.30
N TYR A 474 -3.35 42.05 -5.58
CA TYR A 474 -3.41 40.66 -5.97
C TYR A 474 -4.81 40.08 -5.84
N TYR A 475 -5.49 40.38 -4.73
CA TYR A 475 -6.88 39.98 -4.50
C TYR A 475 -7.84 40.65 -5.50
N GLN A 476 -7.62 41.91 -5.82
CA GLN A 476 -8.40 42.64 -6.85
C GLN A 476 -8.31 41.94 -8.21
N LYS A 477 -7.07 41.58 -8.66
CA LYS A 477 -6.87 40.86 -9.91
C LYS A 477 -7.56 39.51 -9.92
N LEU A 478 -7.48 38.75 -8.81
CA LEU A 478 -8.20 37.48 -8.67
C LEU A 478 -9.71 37.66 -8.77
N PHE A 479 -10.25 38.70 -8.15
CA PHE A 479 -11.68 39.03 -8.17
C PHE A 479 -12.15 39.41 -9.57
N GLU A 480 -11.43 40.29 -10.27
CA GLU A 480 -11.74 40.67 -11.64
C GLU A 480 -11.73 39.49 -12.61
N SER A 481 -10.72 38.64 -12.51
CA SER A 481 -10.62 37.42 -13.36
C SER A 481 -11.76 36.41 -13.17
N GLN A 482 -12.48 36.51 -12.04
CA GLN A 482 -13.64 35.66 -11.73
C GLN A 482 -14.99 36.30 -12.01
N LYS A 483 -15.03 37.61 -12.25
CA LYS A 483 -16.25 38.32 -12.71
C LYS A 483 -16.54 38.12 -14.19
N GLU A 484 -15.49 37.87 -14.99
CA GLU A 484 -15.59 37.66 -16.44
C GLU A 484 -16.01 36.26 -16.85
N LYS A 485 -16.16 35.35 -15.88
CA LYS A 485 -16.64 33.97 -16.06
C LYS A 485 -18.00 33.74 -15.37
#